data_17de879f5fc012c67d4ede3ac0588487
#
_entry.id   17de879f5fc012c67d4ede3ac0588487
#
_cell.length_a   1.000
_cell.length_b   1.000
_cell.length_c   1.000
_cell.angle_alpha   90.00
_cell.angle_beta   90.00
_cell.angle_gamma   90.00
#
_symmetry.space_group_name_H-M   'P 1'
#
loop_
_entity.id
_entity.type
_entity.pdbx_description
1 polymer ?
#
loop_
_entity_poly.entity_id
_entity_poly.type
_entity_poly.pdbx_seq_one_letter_code
_entity_poly.pdbx_strand_id
1 'polypeptide(L)'
;MAAAIERAFIKNGGVVCSCTFNFGKFEFDFAESEDEVSKFTGSKYVKSNPEGIYKKILEKLKLGRKVLFVGLPCQVTAVRHYTRNHQNLYTIDLICHGTPSPQILDSFLSDYGIRLTEIQSIRFREKNDFKLEQNGKRFTVPTISDNYLMTFLNATTY
;
A
#
# COMPACT_ATOMS: atom_id res chain seq x y z
N MET A 1 8.15 8.66 -7.30
CA MET A 1 9.55 8.30 -6.93
C MET A 1 9.66 6.79 -6.66
N ALA A 2 8.92 6.18 -5.74
CA ALA A 2 9.01 4.74 -5.45
C ALA A 2 8.89 3.86 -6.70
N ALA A 3 7.87 4.06 -7.54
CA ALA A 3 7.65 3.26 -8.75
C ALA A 3 8.83 3.26 -9.75
N ALA A 4 9.64 4.34 -9.81
CA ALA A 4 10.82 4.36 -10.66
C ALA A 4 11.93 3.45 -10.10
N ILE A 5 12.12 3.45 -8.77
CA ILE A 5 13.08 2.57 -8.09
C ILE A 5 12.63 1.12 -8.20
N GLU A 6 11.33 0.86 -8.01
CA GLU A 6 10.73 -0.47 -8.15
C GLU A 6 10.97 -1.07 -9.54
N ARG A 7 10.70 -0.30 -10.61
CA ARG A 7 10.98 -0.73 -11.99
C ARG A 7 12.46 -0.98 -12.22
N ALA A 8 13.33 -0.07 -11.76
CA ALA A 8 14.78 -0.26 -11.89
C ALA A 8 15.26 -1.51 -11.15
N PHE A 9 14.68 -1.83 -9.99
CA PHE A 9 15.04 -3.03 -9.23
C PHE A 9 14.64 -4.31 -9.96
N ILE A 10 13.45 -4.32 -10.58
CA ILE A 10 12.96 -5.44 -11.40
C ILE A 10 13.84 -5.63 -12.64
N LYS A 11 14.22 -4.56 -13.36
CA LYS A 11 15.16 -4.61 -14.49
C LYS A 11 16.48 -5.29 -14.15
N ASN A 12 16.90 -5.17 -12.89
CA ASN A 12 18.12 -5.82 -12.38
C ASN A 12 17.85 -7.22 -11.78
N GLY A 13 16.77 -7.88 -12.19
CA GLY A 13 16.44 -9.26 -11.81
C GLY A 13 15.88 -9.43 -10.40
N GLY A 14 15.47 -8.34 -9.74
CA GLY A 14 14.86 -8.37 -8.42
C GLY A 14 13.35 -8.59 -8.46
N VAL A 15 12.77 -8.78 -7.29
CA VAL A 15 11.33 -8.87 -7.07
C VAL A 15 10.92 -7.75 -6.12
N VAL A 16 9.85 -7.04 -6.42
CA VAL A 16 9.31 -5.97 -5.56
C VAL A 16 8.13 -6.50 -4.79
N CYS A 17 8.06 -6.16 -3.49
CA CYS A 17 6.92 -6.40 -2.63
C CYS A 17 6.43 -5.07 -2.07
N SER A 18 5.20 -4.70 -2.37
CA SER A 18 4.60 -3.44 -1.92
C SER A 18 3.09 -3.59 -1.71
N CYS A 19 2.48 -2.55 -1.13
CA CYS A 19 1.05 -2.56 -0.85
C CYS A 19 0.23 -2.33 -2.12
N THR A 20 -0.76 -3.19 -2.35
CA THR A 20 -1.80 -3.06 -3.37
C THR A 20 -3.18 -2.88 -2.75
N PHE A 21 -4.14 -2.49 -3.57
CA PHE A 21 -5.57 -2.49 -3.21
C PHE A 21 -6.29 -3.51 -4.09
N ASN A 22 -7.07 -4.37 -3.47
CA ASN A 22 -7.84 -5.39 -4.15
C ASN A 22 -9.19 -5.58 -3.46
N PHE A 23 -10.28 -5.09 -4.06
CA PHE A 23 -11.66 -5.21 -3.58
C PHE A 23 -11.80 -5.02 -2.06
N GLY A 24 -11.45 -3.83 -1.60
CA GLY A 24 -11.55 -3.44 -0.19
C GLY A 24 -10.39 -3.88 0.70
N LYS A 25 -9.45 -4.65 0.19
CA LYS A 25 -8.28 -5.11 0.94
C LYS A 25 -7.03 -4.32 0.58
N PHE A 26 -6.33 -3.84 1.61
CA PHE A 26 -5.01 -3.25 1.48
C PHE A 26 -3.99 -4.28 1.95
N GLU A 27 -3.41 -5.00 1.02
CA GLU A 27 -2.54 -6.14 1.28
C GLU A 27 -1.23 -6.01 0.50
N PHE A 28 -0.23 -6.80 0.88
CA PHE A 28 1.04 -6.82 0.16
C PHE A 28 1.02 -7.89 -0.93
N ASP A 29 1.62 -7.55 -2.07
CA ASP A 29 1.78 -8.46 -3.19
C ASP A 29 3.15 -8.27 -3.86
N PHE A 30 3.53 -9.20 -4.73
CA PHE A 30 4.77 -9.17 -5.46
C PHE A 30 4.58 -8.67 -6.89
N ALA A 31 5.59 -7.93 -7.39
CA ALA A 31 5.76 -7.64 -8.82
C ALA A 31 7.10 -8.20 -9.30
N GLU A 32 7.06 -8.90 -10.42
CA GLU A 32 8.24 -9.48 -11.08
C GLU A 32 8.45 -8.90 -12.48
N SER A 33 7.51 -8.10 -12.98
CA SER A 33 7.61 -7.32 -14.22
C SER A 33 7.36 -5.83 -13.98
N GLU A 34 7.87 -4.98 -14.88
CA GLU A 34 7.70 -3.53 -14.77
C GLU A 34 6.24 -3.10 -14.88
N ASP A 35 5.42 -3.81 -15.65
CA ASP A 35 4.01 -3.52 -15.85
C ASP A 35 3.21 -3.76 -14.56
N GLU A 36 3.58 -4.79 -13.79
CA GLU A 36 2.95 -5.11 -12.51
C GLU A 36 3.17 -4.05 -11.43
N VAL A 37 4.20 -3.21 -11.54
CA VAL A 37 4.44 -2.10 -10.59
C VAL A 37 3.28 -1.12 -10.57
N SER A 38 2.51 -1.04 -11.64
CA SER A 38 1.34 -0.15 -11.73
C SER A 38 0.32 -0.38 -10.61
N LYS A 39 0.16 -1.62 -10.11
CA LYS A 39 -0.76 -1.98 -9.02
C LYS A 39 -0.36 -1.36 -7.67
N PHE A 40 0.89 -0.99 -7.50
CA PHE A 40 1.41 -0.36 -6.28
C PHE A 40 1.28 1.15 -6.29
N THR A 41 1.00 1.75 -7.45
CA THR A 41 0.97 3.21 -7.60
C THR A 41 -0.16 3.85 -6.80
N GLY A 42 0.11 5.07 -6.33
CA GLY A 42 -0.81 5.85 -5.50
C GLY A 42 -0.64 5.57 -4.00
N SER A 43 -0.61 6.66 -3.21
CA SER A 43 -0.56 6.56 -1.75
C SER A 43 -1.82 5.91 -1.20
N LYS A 44 -1.68 5.01 -0.23
CA LYS A 44 -2.78 4.39 0.51
C LYS A 44 -2.75 4.94 1.93
N TYR A 45 -3.69 5.84 2.26
CA TYR A 45 -3.80 6.47 3.58
C TYR A 45 -4.61 5.60 4.54
N VAL A 46 -4.30 4.31 4.58
CA VAL A 46 -4.95 3.30 5.40
C VAL A 46 -3.94 2.22 5.76
N LYS A 47 -4.13 1.59 6.90
CA LYS A 47 -3.26 0.51 7.37
C LYS A 47 -3.37 -0.72 6.46
N SER A 48 -2.26 -1.09 5.84
CA SER A 48 -2.16 -2.32 5.04
C SER A 48 -1.91 -3.54 5.92
N ASN A 49 -2.47 -4.68 5.49
CA ASN A 49 -2.31 -5.96 6.20
C ASN A 49 -1.06 -6.70 5.68
N PRO A 50 -0.03 -6.93 6.52
CA PRO A 50 1.16 -7.69 6.15
C PRO A 50 1.02 -9.21 6.36
N GLU A 51 -0.20 -9.73 6.63
CA GLU A 51 -0.42 -11.12 6.98
C GLU A 51 0.15 -12.08 5.93
N GLY A 52 0.98 -13.02 6.38
CA GLY A 52 1.58 -14.05 5.54
C GLY A 52 2.68 -13.57 4.59
N ILE A 53 2.84 -12.26 4.34
CA ILE A 53 3.77 -11.76 3.33
C ILE A 53 5.24 -11.94 3.75
N TYR A 54 5.56 -11.79 5.01
CA TYR A 54 6.94 -11.93 5.48
C TYR A 54 7.48 -13.35 5.30
N LYS A 55 6.62 -14.37 5.45
CA LYS A 55 6.95 -15.76 5.16
C LYS A 55 7.26 -15.94 3.66
N LYS A 56 6.42 -15.42 2.79
CA LYS A 56 6.63 -15.48 1.33
C LYS A 56 7.90 -14.75 0.89
N ILE A 57 8.23 -13.60 1.53
CA ILE A 57 9.48 -12.88 1.31
C ILE A 57 10.67 -13.77 1.70
N LEU A 58 10.64 -14.38 2.89
CA LEU A 58 11.71 -15.26 3.35
C LEU A 58 11.91 -16.46 2.42
N GLU A 59 10.84 -17.05 1.90
CA GLU A 59 10.90 -18.13 0.92
C GLU A 59 11.63 -17.69 -0.37
N LYS A 60 11.28 -16.52 -0.94
CA LYS A 60 11.99 -15.98 -2.11
C LYS A 60 13.47 -15.67 -1.82
N LEU A 61 13.78 -15.14 -0.65
CA LEU A 61 15.17 -14.88 -0.24
C LEU A 61 15.99 -16.17 -0.12
N LYS A 62 15.41 -17.24 0.44
CA LYS A 62 16.05 -18.57 0.52
C LYS A 62 16.32 -19.18 -0.85
N LEU A 63 15.53 -18.83 -1.86
CA LEU A 63 15.76 -19.22 -3.27
C LEU A 63 16.81 -18.32 -3.97
N GLY A 64 17.52 -17.47 -3.21
CA GLY A 64 18.55 -16.58 -3.74
C GLY A 64 18.02 -15.34 -4.46
N ARG A 65 16.70 -15.10 -4.47
CA ARG A 65 16.12 -13.94 -5.14
C ARG A 65 16.41 -12.66 -4.33
N LYS A 66 16.67 -11.58 -5.03
CA LYS A 66 16.73 -10.24 -4.43
C LYS A 66 15.29 -9.71 -4.27
N VAL A 67 14.93 -9.26 -3.08
CA VAL A 67 13.58 -8.72 -2.79
C VAL A 67 13.71 -7.30 -2.29
N LEU A 68 12.97 -6.38 -2.93
CA LEU A 68 12.76 -5.01 -2.46
C LEU A 68 11.40 -4.94 -1.76
N PHE A 69 11.39 -4.69 -0.45
CA PHE A 69 10.18 -4.44 0.31
C PHE A 69 9.97 -2.94 0.47
N VAL A 70 8.80 -2.45 0.06
CA VAL A 70 8.39 -1.04 0.22
C VAL A 70 7.24 -0.97 1.20
N GLY A 71 7.44 -0.32 2.34
CA GLY A 71 6.43 -0.29 3.40
C GLY A 71 6.65 0.84 4.39
N LEU A 72 5.82 0.86 5.44
CA LEU A 72 5.95 1.79 6.55
C LEU A 72 7.15 1.39 7.44
N PRO A 73 7.77 2.32 8.20
CA PRO A 73 8.93 2.02 9.04
C PRO A 73 8.70 0.82 9.98
N CYS A 74 7.54 0.73 10.61
CA CYS A 74 7.20 -0.41 11.48
C CYS A 74 7.14 -1.74 10.72
N GLN A 75 6.65 -1.74 9.47
CA GLN A 75 6.58 -2.93 8.62
C GLN A 75 7.97 -3.32 8.10
N VAL A 76 8.80 -2.34 7.75
CA VAL A 76 10.19 -2.55 7.35
C VAL A 76 11.00 -3.14 8.52
N THR A 77 10.84 -2.59 9.72
CA THR A 77 11.45 -3.15 10.93
C THR A 77 11.02 -4.60 11.14
N ALA A 78 9.72 -4.89 11.02
CA ALA A 78 9.18 -6.23 11.22
C ALA A 78 9.73 -7.23 10.18
N VAL A 79 9.76 -6.90 8.88
CA VAL A 79 10.29 -7.80 7.85
C VAL A 79 11.79 -8.04 8.02
N ARG A 80 12.55 -7.01 8.39
CA ARG A 80 13.99 -7.15 8.67
C ARG A 80 14.25 -8.11 9.83
N HIS A 81 13.52 -7.97 10.94
CA HIS A 81 13.62 -8.89 12.06
C HIS A 81 13.22 -10.31 11.66
N TYR A 82 12.09 -10.47 10.97
CA TYR A 82 11.59 -11.78 10.54
C TYR A 82 12.59 -12.52 9.64
N THR A 83 13.24 -11.80 8.73
CA THR A 83 14.22 -12.35 7.79
C THR A 83 15.66 -12.34 8.32
N ARG A 84 15.87 -11.91 9.57
CA ARG A 84 17.20 -11.78 10.21
C ARG A 84 18.16 -10.91 9.38
N ASN A 85 17.66 -9.78 8.86
CA ASN A 85 18.42 -8.88 7.99
C ASN A 85 19.11 -9.59 6.82
N HIS A 86 18.38 -10.45 6.13
CA HIS A 86 18.92 -11.24 5.01
C HIS A 86 19.59 -10.33 3.96
N GLN A 87 20.80 -10.69 3.48
CA GLN A 87 21.63 -9.86 2.60
C GLN A 87 20.95 -9.50 1.25
N ASN A 88 20.03 -10.31 0.76
CA ASN A 88 19.27 -10.07 -0.47
C ASN A 88 17.95 -9.31 -0.22
N LEU A 89 17.67 -8.89 1.01
CA LEU A 89 16.53 -8.03 1.33
C LEU A 89 16.95 -6.56 1.24
N TYR A 90 16.28 -5.84 0.38
CA TYR A 90 16.35 -4.39 0.25
C TYR A 90 15.06 -3.77 0.76
N THR A 91 15.10 -2.59 1.33
CA THR A 91 13.91 -1.94 1.89
C THR A 91 13.84 -0.47 1.52
N ILE A 92 12.62 0.02 1.35
CA ILE A 92 12.32 1.45 1.27
C ILE A 92 11.30 1.75 2.35
N ASP A 93 11.66 2.67 3.24
CA ASP A 93 10.79 3.19 4.27
C ASP A 93 10.00 4.35 3.71
N LEU A 94 8.67 4.25 3.77
CA LEU A 94 7.78 5.36 3.42
C LEU A 94 7.67 6.32 4.62
N ILE A 95 7.60 7.62 4.35
CA ILE A 95 7.31 8.61 5.40
C ILE A 95 5.91 8.32 5.93
N CYS A 96 5.79 8.09 7.25
CA CYS A 96 4.56 7.72 7.91
C CYS A 96 4.21 8.71 9.01
N HIS A 97 3.00 9.25 8.95
CA HIS A 97 2.38 10.10 9.99
C HIS A 97 1.48 9.31 10.95
N GLY A 98 1.26 8.06 10.68
CA GLY A 98 0.21 7.23 11.22
C GLY A 98 -0.68 6.71 10.10
N THR A 99 -1.48 5.70 10.41
CA THR A 99 -2.40 5.10 9.41
C THR A 99 -3.69 4.69 10.11
N PRO A 100 -4.86 5.24 9.71
CA PRO A 100 -6.14 4.80 10.22
C PRO A 100 -6.42 3.35 9.82
N SER A 101 -7.28 2.69 10.59
CA SER A 101 -7.70 1.33 10.28
C SER A 101 -8.62 1.30 9.04
N PRO A 102 -8.70 0.17 8.32
CA PRO A 102 -9.67 0.00 7.24
C PRO A 102 -11.12 0.22 7.67
N GLN A 103 -11.45 -0.05 8.93
CA GLN A 103 -12.80 0.17 9.49
C GLN A 103 -13.19 1.66 9.48
N ILE A 104 -12.25 2.56 9.73
CA ILE A 104 -12.52 4.01 9.66
C ILE A 104 -12.85 4.42 8.22
N LEU A 105 -12.12 3.88 7.25
CA LEU A 105 -12.42 4.11 5.84
C LEU A 105 -13.79 3.55 5.46
N ASP A 106 -14.12 2.35 5.89
CA ASP A 106 -15.40 1.71 5.60
C ASP A 106 -16.57 2.48 6.23
N SER A 107 -16.43 2.95 7.48
CA SER A 107 -17.40 3.85 8.12
C SER A 107 -17.60 5.15 7.32
N PHE A 108 -16.52 5.80 6.92
CA PHE A 108 -16.58 7.02 6.11
C PHE A 108 -17.32 6.78 4.78
N LEU A 109 -17.02 5.69 4.10
CA LEU A 109 -17.66 5.34 2.83
C LEU A 109 -19.13 4.97 3.01
N SER A 110 -19.52 4.38 4.14
CA SER A 110 -20.90 4.02 4.44
C SER A 110 -21.82 5.23 4.53
N ASP A 111 -21.31 6.39 4.94
CA ASP A 111 -22.06 7.67 4.95
C ASP A 111 -22.48 8.10 3.53
N TYR A 112 -21.78 7.62 2.51
CA TYR A 112 -22.10 7.83 1.10
C TYR A 112 -22.82 6.63 0.46
N GLY A 113 -23.24 5.64 1.26
CA GLY A 113 -23.88 4.43 0.76
C GLY A 113 -22.92 3.50 -0.03
N ILE A 114 -21.62 3.63 0.17
CA ILE A 114 -20.57 2.87 -0.52
C ILE A 114 -19.97 1.86 0.45
N ARG A 115 -19.83 0.61 0.03
CA ARG A 115 -19.12 -0.42 0.79
C ARG A 115 -17.71 -0.59 0.26
N LEU A 116 -16.73 -0.63 1.15
CA LEU A 116 -15.31 -0.75 0.80
C LEU A 116 -15.04 -2.01 -0.06
N THR A 117 -15.75 -3.10 0.19
CA THR A 117 -15.63 -4.38 -0.54
C THR A 117 -16.14 -4.32 -1.98
N GLU A 118 -16.91 -3.30 -2.35
CA GLU A 118 -17.45 -3.12 -3.71
C GLU A 118 -16.59 -2.19 -4.57
N ILE A 119 -15.56 -1.57 -3.96
CA ILE A 119 -14.67 -0.65 -4.66
C ILE A 119 -13.64 -1.43 -5.47
N GLN A 120 -13.55 -1.11 -6.75
CA GLN A 120 -12.59 -1.70 -7.67
C GLN A 120 -11.26 -0.93 -7.68
N SER A 121 -11.31 0.38 -7.57
CA SER A 121 -10.15 1.25 -7.58
C SER A 121 -10.33 2.40 -6.61
N ILE A 122 -9.26 2.72 -5.88
CA ILE A 122 -9.23 3.82 -4.92
C ILE A 122 -7.98 4.69 -5.15
N ARG A 123 -8.18 6.00 -5.22
CA ARG A 123 -7.14 7.02 -5.31
C ARG A 123 -7.36 8.04 -4.21
N PHE A 124 -6.60 7.95 -3.13
CA PHE A 124 -6.72 8.86 -2.00
C PHE A 124 -6.32 10.30 -2.33
N ARG A 125 -5.49 10.46 -3.35
CA ARG A 125 -5.04 11.76 -3.80
C ARG A 125 -4.74 11.73 -5.29
N GLU A 126 -5.62 12.33 -6.08
CA GLU A 126 -5.38 12.60 -7.48
C GLU A 126 -5.62 14.09 -7.73
N LYS A 127 -4.56 14.86 -7.91
CA LYS A 127 -4.54 16.33 -7.81
C LYS A 127 -4.98 16.74 -6.40
N ASN A 128 -6.19 17.29 -6.25
CA ASN A 128 -6.75 17.74 -4.98
C ASN A 128 -8.02 16.96 -4.59
N ASP A 129 -8.23 15.78 -5.19
CA ASP A 129 -9.46 15.02 -5.01
C ASP A 129 -9.17 13.60 -4.53
N PHE A 130 -10.10 13.09 -3.73
CA PHE A 130 -10.22 11.67 -3.41
C PHE A 130 -11.12 11.03 -4.47
N LYS A 131 -10.65 10.00 -5.15
CA LYS A 131 -11.39 9.34 -6.24
C LYS A 131 -11.57 7.87 -5.97
N LEU A 132 -12.80 7.42 -6.19
CA LEU A 132 -13.22 6.03 -6.08
C LEU A 132 -13.81 5.56 -7.40
N GLU A 133 -13.69 4.26 -7.67
CA GLU A 133 -14.38 3.58 -8.75
C GLU A 133 -15.12 2.37 -8.20
N GLN A 134 -16.44 2.34 -8.41
CA GLN A 134 -17.33 1.27 -8.03
C GLN A 134 -18.25 0.95 -9.22
N ASN A 135 -18.28 -0.32 -9.65
CA ASN A 135 -19.13 -0.78 -10.76
C ASN A 135 -19.03 0.10 -12.04
N GLY A 136 -17.80 0.53 -12.39
CA GLY A 136 -17.55 1.40 -13.53
C GLY A 136 -17.99 2.87 -13.36
N LYS A 137 -18.57 3.23 -12.22
CA LYS A 137 -18.88 4.62 -11.86
C LYS A 137 -17.75 5.22 -11.04
N ARG A 138 -17.36 6.44 -11.37
CA ARG A 138 -16.37 7.21 -10.64
C ARG A 138 -17.03 8.21 -9.71
N PHE A 139 -16.60 8.22 -8.47
CA PHE A 139 -17.00 9.18 -7.45
C PHE A 139 -15.80 10.07 -7.13
N THR A 140 -16.04 11.36 -6.96
CA THR A 140 -15.00 12.31 -6.58
C THR A 140 -15.47 13.07 -5.35
N VAL A 141 -14.64 13.07 -4.32
CA VAL A 141 -14.86 13.87 -3.11
C VAL A 141 -13.72 14.89 -3.01
N PRO A 142 -14.00 16.20 -2.92
CA PRO A 142 -12.97 17.21 -2.74
C PRO A 142 -12.17 16.98 -1.46
N THR A 143 -10.85 16.95 -1.55
CA THR A 143 -9.95 16.64 -0.42
C THR A 143 -10.09 17.64 0.74
N ILE A 144 -10.44 18.90 0.45
CA ILE A 144 -10.61 19.96 1.46
C ILE A 144 -11.82 19.73 2.37
N SER A 145 -12.84 19.03 1.86
CA SER A 145 -14.05 18.68 2.62
C SER A 145 -14.06 17.22 3.07
N ASP A 146 -12.97 16.51 2.87
CA ASP A 146 -12.86 15.08 3.15
C ASP A 146 -12.53 14.84 4.63
N ASN A 147 -13.55 14.48 5.38
CA ASN A 147 -13.42 14.13 6.79
C ASN A 147 -12.46 12.95 7.04
N TYR A 148 -12.33 12.03 6.07
CA TYR A 148 -11.39 10.92 6.18
C TYR A 148 -9.94 11.40 6.16
N LEU A 149 -9.59 12.29 5.23
CA LEU A 149 -8.23 12.85 5.16
C LEU A 149 -7.91 13.69 6.39
N MET A 150 -8.89 14.43 6.91
CA MET A 150 -8.74 15.18 8.16
C MET A 150 -8.50 14.24 9.35
N THR A 151 -9.19 13.09 9.41
CA THR A 151 -8.92 12.05 10.42
C THR A 151 -7.50 11.51 10.29
N PHE A 152 -7.02 11.27 9.07
CA PHE A 152 -5.64 10.85 8.82
C PHE A 152 -4.63 11.90 9.27
N LEU A 153 -4.86 13.18 8.98
CA LEU A 153 -3.98 14.29 9.37
C LEU A 153 -3.95 14.51 10.89
N ASN A 154 -5.08 14.30 11.55
CA ASN A 154 -5.23 14.49 12.99
C ASN A 154 -4.86 13.24 13.82
N ALA A 155 -4.69 12.07 13.18
CA ALA A 155 -4.33 10.81 13.86
C ALA A 155 -2.91 10.80 14.47
N THR A 156 -2.19 11.91 14.36
CA THR A 156 -0.84 12.10 14.92
C THR A 156 -0.84 12.44 16.42
N THR A 157 -1.99 12.45 17.07
CA THR A 157 -2.13 12.83 18.48
C THR A 157 -2.33 11.67 19.45
N TYR A 158 -1.95 10.43 19.06
CA TYR A 158 -2.00 9.25 19.95
C TYR A 158 -0.69 8.50 19.96
#